data_e0b15427467bf6d3f21fa3b42792cdef
#
_entry.id   e0b15427467bf6d3f21fa3b42792cdef
#
_cell.length_a   1.000
_cell.length_b   1.000
_cell.length_c   1.000
_cell.angle_alpha   90.00
_cell.angle_beta   90.00
_cell.angle_gamma   90.00
#
_symmetry.space_group_name_H-M   'P 1'
#
loop_
_entity.id
_entity.type
_entity.pdbx_description
1 polymer ?
#
loop_
_entity_poly.entity_id
_entity_poly.type
_entity_poly.pdbx_seq_one_letter_code
_entity_poly.pdbx_strand_id
1 'polypeptide(L)'
;MLIMKTRFLTALAAVFCAGLACASAAGKKSRPVQWPEDHQVRISWDRSTYSEITEAEVPGLGYVEKNLYYPRAKHLSDGAVLLSFSNHHYGFDIYAMRSIDGAKTWSDAVCIAHSRDTVYRDSEGRTSPDRIVYVNPDFIELQDGRIIMAFQWRFYKGYGDLPKTNENCGIMTAFSTDKGRSWSEPVEVYRGRCWEPAFLQLPSGEIQMYITSSQDIREKTSFPRTVVIRSFDGGMTWQGKTCCGIDDNEVVSRTYDERFAYDGMPSAVVLDGGEGIVVPLESWHGRYVVDQTPIVVKTTMEENWHLDQEKVLSEGGPDYPMKKEVNRDFQGYGPYCTKLGTGEVIVQSNGYYKGVPGMWTFVGDMHADNFHFATSPFNGDEYWGSIDYMGGNTLISTGTCKYLDSDGEARGMVRMMCARLNYQMSLKPGSLKMVPVREFDRGAENGWWFLGKKWNSQMFANFAYSKDGLEFGAYVFDDSISAFSTENSDAPFFHFARPDGTVYGLVVNAKGKYVLYRSDNWSWHKIDAGVTGDLEVSGTVNDDSDKDLGFSVKVRIPWEKIGGTPAKGEVIKVHLRRHYLGESKEKPVYQVEDLEGENSDYPSEWLGIKME
;
A
#
# COMPACT_ATOMS: atom_id res chain seq x y z
N MET A 1 -17.78 27.73 -13.83
CA MET A 1 -17.48 28.36 -12.55
C MET A 1 -18.71 28.22 -11.67
N LEU A 2 -18.78 27.13 -10.92
CA LEU A 2 -19.86 26.93 -9.95
C LEU A 2 -19.20 26.62 -8.61
N ILE A 3 -19.28 27.61 -7.72
CA ILE A 3 -18.71 27.59 -6.38
C ILE A 3 -19.65 26.77 -5.51
N MET A 4 -19.22 25.60 -5.07
CA MET A 4 -19.89 24.90 -3.99
C MET A 4 -19.48 25.52 -2.65
N LYS A 5 -20.42 26.21 -2.03
CA LYS A 5 -20.28 26.72 -0.66
C LYS A 5 -20.41 25.55 0.33
N THR A 6 -19.32 25.26 0.99
CA THR A 6 -19.31 24.38 2.17
C THR A 6 -19.91 25.10 3.36
N ARG A 7 -21.00 24.61 3.90
CA ARG A 7 -21.54 25.05 5.21
C ARG A 7 -20.97 24.11 6.28
N PHE A 8 -20.11 24.66 7.12
CA PHE A 8 -19.79 24.09 8.42
C PHE A 8 -21.00 24.25 9.35
N LEU A 9 -21.49 23.16 9.90
CA LEU A 9 -22.41 23.15 11.04
C LEU A 9 -21.68 22.52 12.22
N THR A 10 -21.35 23.36 13.16
CA THR A 10 -20.93 22.99 14.52
C THR A 10 -22.16 22.43 15.27
N ALA A 11 -22.09 21.21 15.74
CA ALA A 11 -23.06 20.65 16.68
C ALA A 11 -22.38 20.29 17.99
N LEU A 12 -22.89 20.91 19.04
CA LEU A 12 -22.49 20.76 20.44
C LEU A 12 -22.77 19.32 20.94
N ALA A 13 -21.87 18.84 21.77
CA ALA A 13 -22.05 17.63 22.56
C ALA A 13 -23.11 17.77 23.62
N ALA A 14 -24.02 16.80 23.70
CA ALA A 14 -24.84 16.55 24.87
C ALA A 14 -24.61 15.12 25.36
N VAL A 15 -24.05 15.03 26.55
CA VAL A 15 -23.85 13.78 27.30
C VAL A 15 -25.23 13.32 27.81
N PHE A 16 -25.63 12.11 27.44
CA PHE A 16 -26.69 11.39 28.15
C PHE A 16 -26.14 10.05 28.65
N CYS A 17 -25.98 9.99 29.97
CA CYS A 17 -25.81 8.72 30.68
C CYS A 17 -27.18 8.02 30.73
N ALA A 18 -27.29 6.86 30.13
CA ALA A 18 -28.35 5.91 30.41
C ALA A 18 -27.75 4.55 30.68
N GLY A 19 -27.83 4.09 31.91
CA GLY A 19 -27.43 2.76 32.31
C GLY A 19 -28.28 1.69 31.64
N LEU A 20 -27.65 0.68 31.11
CA LEU A 20 -28.29 -0.54 30.66
C LEU A 20 -27.67 -1.73 31.39
N ALA A 21 -28.57 -2.50 31.96
CA ALA A 21 -28.30 -3.70 32.72
C ALA A 21 -27.59 -4.76 31.88
N CYS A 22 -26.56 -5.37 32.45
CA CYS A 22 -25.96 -6.58 31.95
C CYS A 22 -26.94 -7.73 31.94
N ALA A 23 -27.43 -8.11 30.76
CA ALA A 23 -28.00 -9.44 30.54
C ALA A 23 -26.86 -10.37 30.07
N SER A 24 -26.57 -11.36 30.89
CA SER A 24 -25.62 -12.42 30.57
C SER A 24 -26.11 -13.22 29.36
N ALA A 25 -25.52 -12.96 28.20
CA ALA A 25 -25.66 -13.83 27.04
C ALA A 25 -24.71 -15.02 27.21
N ALA A 26 -25.29 -16.22 27.41
CA ALA A 26 -24.56 -17.48 27.39
C ALA A 26 -23.75 -17.60 26.09
N GLY A 27 -22.46 -17.76 26.25
CA GLY A 27 -21.51 -17.78 25.16
C GLY A 27 -21.81 -18.81 24.08
N LYS A 28 -22.17 -18.36 22.91
CA LYS A 28 -21.98 -19.15 21.69
C LYS A 28 -20.46 -19.29 21.51
N LYS A 29 -19.93 -20.52 21.68
CA LYS A 29 -18.58 -20.85 21.27
C LYS A 29 -18.46 -20.45 19.80
N SER A 30 -17.72 -19.39 19.53
CA SER A 30 -17.34 -19.04 18.17
C SER A 30 -16.58 -20.22 17.57
N ARG A 31 -17.03 -20.72 16.42
CA ARG A 31 -16.23 -21.66 15.65
C ARG A 31 -14.89 -20.98 15.37
N PRO A 32 -13.75 -21.68 15.53
CA PRO A 32 -12.47 -21.14 15.10
C PRO A 32 -12.61 -20.73 13.64
N VAL A 33 -12.33 -19.47 13.34
CA VAL A 33 -12.22 -19.02 11.95
C VAL A 33 -10.98 -19.74 11.43
N GLN A 34 -11.14 -20.70 10.53
CA GLN A 34 -10.04 -21.27 9.78
C GLN A 34 -9.63 -20.21 8.77
N TRP A 35 -8.54 -19.51 9.06
CA TRP A 35 -7.93 -18.61 8.09
C TRP A 35 -7.32 -19.46 6.97
N PRO A 36 -7.50 -19.04 5.71
CA PRO A 36 -6.80 -19.68 4.61
C PRO A 36 -5.30 -19.73 4.91
N GLU A 37 -4.62 -20.79 4.51
CA GLU A 37 -3.15 -20.91 4.64
C GLU A 37 -2.39 -19.82 3.83
N ASP A 38 -3.11 -18.95 3.14
CA ASP A 38 -2.69 -18.07 2.06
C ASP A 38 -2.30 -16.66 2.51
N HIS A 39 -2.53 -16.28 3.77
CA HIS A 39 -2.10 -14.97 4.32
C HIS A 39 -0.86 -15.12 5.18
N GLN A 40 0.28 -15.37 4.54
CA GLN A 40 1.54 -15.64 5.23
C GLN A 40 2.44 -14.41 5.39
N VAL A 41 1.89 -13.21 5.18
CA VAL A 41 2.65 -11.96 5.22
C VAL A 41 1.93 -10.86 6.00
N ARG A 42 2.72 -10.01 6.69
CA ARG A 42 2.26 -8.76 7.30
C ARG A 42 3.16 -7.63 6.86
N ILE A 43 2.57 -6.45 6.67
CA ILE A 43 3.28 -5.23 6.29
C ILE A 43 3.61 -4.45 7.55
N SER A 44 4.87 -4.07 7.73
CA SER A 44 5.30 -3.17 8.79
C SER A 44 6.03 -1.96 8.19
N TRP A 45 5.46 -0.78 8.37
CA TRP A 45 6.00 0.46 7.81
C TRP A 45 7.26 0.90 8.54
N ASP A 46 8.33 1.14 7.80
CA ASP A 46 9.60 1.65 8.34
C ASP A 46 9.59 3.19 8.34
N ARG A 47 9.20 3.76 9.47
CA ARG A 47 9.11 5.22 9.62
C ARG A 47 10.43 5.94 9.39
N SER A 48 11.58 5.27 9.55
CA SER A 48 12.89 5.86 9.28
C SER A 48 13.15 6.14 7.81
N THR A 49 12.34 5.54 6.92
CA THR A 49 12.40 5.75 5.47
C THR A 49 11.44 6.81 4.95
N TYR A 50 10.65 7.42 5.85
CA TYR A 50 9.73 8.49 5.46
C TYR A 50 10.47 9.65 4.82
N SER A 51 9.97 10.08 3.68
CA SER A 51 10.51 11.24 2.98
C SER A 51 9.40 12.05 2.28
N GLU A 52 9.69 13.33 2.08
CA GLU A 52 8.84 14.28 1.37
C GLU A 52 9.64 14.90 0.22
N ILE A 53 9.03 14.96 -0.97
CA ILE A 53 9.57 15.71 -2.10
C ILE A 53 8.63 16.90 -2.32
N THR A 54 9.08 18.08 -1.98
CA THR A 54 8.34 19.34 -2.11
C THR A 54 8.70 20.09 -3.36
N GLU A 55 9.87 19.81 -3.94
CA GLU A 55 10.38 20.48 -5.13
C GLU A 55 11.28 19.56 -5.95
N ALA A 56 11.40 19.83 -7.24
CA ALA A 56 12.24 19.08 -8.17
C ALA A 56 12.94 20.05 -9.14
N GLU A 57 14.27 19.98 -9.21
CA GLU A 57 15.06 20.70 -10.21
C GLU A 57 14.75 20.16 -11.60
N VAL A 58 14.49 21.06 -12.57
CA VAL A 58 14.22 20.70 -13.97
C VAL A 58 15.22 21.43 -14.88
N PRO A 59 16.48 20.98 -14.97
CA PRO A 59 17.54 21.71 -15.68
C PRO A 59 17.24 21.93 -17.17
N GLY A 60 16.55 20.97 -17.80
CA GLY A 60 16.15 21.08 -19.21
C GLY A 60 15.19 22.23 -19.51
N LEU A 61 14.47 22.74 -18.52
CA LEU A 61 13.55 23.87 -18.63
C LEU A 61 14.00 25.08 -17.80
N GLY A 62 15.07 24.93 -16.99
CA GLY A 62 15.69 26.02 -16.24
C GLY A 62 14.88 26.54 -15.06
N TYR A 63 14.06 25.70 -14.43
CA TYR A 63 13.29 26.08 -13.25
C TYR A 63 13.19 24.93 -12.21
N VAL A 64 12.68 25.27 -11.04
CA VAL A 64 12.36 24.33 -9.96
C VAL A 64 10.85 24.13 -9.92
N GLU A 65 10.39 22.89 -10.09
CA GLU A 65 8.99 22.54 -9.95
C GLU A 65 8.62 22.39 -8.46
N LYS A 66 7.54 23.04 -8.03
CA LYS A 66 7.07 23.05 -6.64
C LYS A 66 5.67 22.45 -6.45
N ASN A 67 5.13 21.83 -7.49
CA ASN A 67 3.84 21.16 -7.44
C ASN A 67 3.98 19.74 -7.97
N LEU A 68 4.00 18.76 -7.07
CA LEU A 68 4.15 17.36 -7.40
C LEU A 68 2.88 16.60 -7.06
N TYR A 69 2.24 16.04 -8.09
CA TYR A 69 0.97 15.33 -7.97
C TYR A 69 1.01 14.00 -8.69
N TYR A 70 0.15 13.07 -8.25
CA TYR A 70 -0.09 11.78 -8.90
C TYR A 70 1.19 10.96 -9.06
N PRO A 71 1.91 10.67 -7.94
CA PRO A 71 3.16 9.95 -8.00
C PRO A 71 2.96 8.48 -8.35
N ARG A 72 3.88 7.94 -9.18
CA ARG A 72 4.04 6.50 -9.43
C ARG A 72 5.50 6.16 -9.23
N ALA A 73 5.80 5.41 -8.17
CA ALA A 73 7.15 4.93 -7.90
C ALA A 73 7.21 3.42 -8.16
N LYS A 74 8.17 2.97 -8.96
CA LYS A 74 8.38 1.56 -9.27
C LYS A 74 9.86 1.21 -9.26
N HIS A 75 10.14 0.02 -8.76
CA HIS A 75 11.46 -0.57 -8.79
C HIS A 75 11.81 -1.06 -10.19
N LEU A 76 13.02 -0.79 -10.64
CA LEU A 76 13.54 -1.21 -11.94
C LEU A 76 14.50 -2.38 -11.81
N SER A 77 14.69 -3.11 -12.92
CA SER A 77 15.58 -4.29 -12.97
C SER A 77 17.05 -3.99 -12.69
N ASP A 78 17.48 -2.73 -12.77
CA ASP A 78 18.84 -2.30 -12.42
C ASP A 78 18.99 -1.88 -10.94
N GLY A 79 17.95 -2.10 -10.12
CA GLY A 79 17.94 -1.79 -8.69
C GLY A 79 17.56 -0.34 -8.36
N ALA A 80 17.29 0.50 -9.35
CA ALA A 80 16.83 1.86 -9.12
C ALA A 80 15.32 1.92 -8.87
N VAL A 81 14.88 3.02 -8.28
CA VAL A 81 13.47 3.41 -8.21
C VAL A 81 13.24 4.57 -9.18
N LEU A 82 12.27 4.44 -10.06
CA LEU A 82 11.80 5.52 -10.92
C LEU A 82 10.49 6.07 -10.35
N LEU A 83 10.43 7.40 -10.22
CA LEU A 83 9.24 8.14 -9.79
C LEU A 83 8.76 8.99 -10.96
N SER A 84 7.50 8.81 -11.39
CA SER A 84 6.84 9.75 -12.29
C SER A 84 5.81 10.59 -11.54
N PHE A 85 5.57 11.82 -11.99
CA PHE A 85 4.57 12.73 -11.44
C PHE A 85 4.13 13.78 -12.46
N SER A 86 3.03 14.47 -12.19
CA SER A 86 2.60 15.67 -12.88
C SER A 86 2.70 16.89 -11.96
N ASN A 87 2.73 18.11 -12.52
CA ASN A 87 2.98 19.31 -11.72
C ASN A 87 1.72 20.10 -11.33
N HIS A 88 0.54 19.62 -11.62
CA HIS A 88 -0.69 20.30 -11.23
C HIS A 88 -1.82 19.28 -11.04
N HIS A 89 -2.78 19.59 -10.14
CA HIS A 89 -3.92 18.70 -9.89
C HIS A 89 -4.70 18.33 -11.16
N TYR A 90 -4.79 19.26 -12.10
CA TYR A 90 -5.38 19.05 -13.43
C TYR A 90 -4.34 18.82 -14.53
N GLY A 91 -3.08 18.66 -14.16
CA GLY A 91 -1.94 18.35 -15.02
C GLY A 91 -1.56 19.47 -15.99
N PHE A 92 -0.25 19.72 -16.07
CA PHE A 92 0.34 20.52 -17.15
C PHE A 92 1.45 19.72 -17.82
N ASP A 93 2.43 19.29 -17.06
CA ASP A 93 3.64 18.62 -17.54
C ASP A 93 3.83 17.27 -16.85
N ILE A 94 4.56 16.37 -17.49
CA ILE A 94 4.93 15.07 -16.96
C ILE A 94 6.44 15.00 -16.74
N TYR A 95 6.83 14.50 -15.56
CA TYR A 95 8.22 14.38 -15.14
C TYR A 95 8.55 12.99 -14.66
N ALA A 96 9.85 12.68 -14.67
CA ALA A 96 10.40 11.52 -13.97
C ALA A 96 11.68 11.91 -13.22
N MET A 97 11.90 11.28 -12.07
CA MET A 97 13.11 11.34 -11.25
C MET A 97 13.56 9.92 -10.93
N ARG A 98 14.86 9.74 -10.71
CA ARG A 98 15.43 8.42 -10.47
C ARG A 98 16.23 8.40 -9.17
N SER A 99 16.05 7.36 -8.36
CA SER A 99 16.83 7.07 -7.15
C SER A 99 17.64 5.78 -7.34
N ILE A 100 18.88 5.75 -6.83
CA ILE A 100 19.76 4.58 -6.86
C ILE A 100 20.12 4.08 -5.45
N ASP A 101 19.50 4.63 -4.43
CA ASP A 101 19.81 4.39 -3.02
C ASP A 101 18.56 4.00 -2.19
N GLY A 102 17.56 3.41 -2.86
CA GLY A 102 16.33 2.96 -2.23
C GLY A 102 15.37 4.09 -1.86
N ALA A 103 15.22 5.08 -2.75
CA ALA A 103 14.35 6.26 -2.62
C ALA A 103 14.77 7.26 -1.52
N LYS A 104 16.04 7.26 -1.09
CA LYS A 104 16.56 8.22 -0.12
C LYS A 104 16.94 9.54 -0.76
N THR A 105 17.57 9.49 -1.93
CA THR A 105 17.89 10.69 -2.72
C THR A 105 17.44 10.51 -4.17
N TRP A 106 17.21 11.63 -4.85
CA TRP A 106 16.64 11.66 -6.18
C TRP A 106 17.49 12.49 -7.13
N SER A 107 17.53 12.09 -8.40
CA SER A 107 18.13 12.87 -9.47
C SER A 107 17.30 14.13 -9.73
N ASP A 108 17.85 15.05 -10.53
CA ASP A 108 17.06 16.09 -11.17
C ASP A 108 15.90 15.47 -11.98
N ALA A 109 14.83 16.23 -12.14
CA ALA A 109 13.66 15.81 -12.91
C ALA A 109 13.89 15.97 -14.41
N VAL A 110 13.51 14.95 -15.16
CA VAL A 110 13.43 14.98 -16.61
C VAL A 110 12.00 15.29 -17.01
N CYS A 111 11.77 16.36 -17.77
CA CYS A 111 10.47 16.65 -18.36
C CYS A 111 10.24 15.76 -19.58
N ILE A 112 9.17 14.97 -19.55
CA ILE A 112 8.80 14.00 -20.58
C ILE A 112 7.81 14.61 -21.57
N ALA A 113 6.85 15.38 -21.07
CA ALA A 113 5.87 16.09 -21.87
C ALA A 113 5.64 17.48 -21.28
N HIS A 114 5.94 18.51 -22.05
CA HIS A 114 5.77 19.90 -21.66
C HIS A 114 4.51 20.49 -22.27
N SER A 115 3.68 21.12 -21.44
CA SER A 115 2.46 21.82 -21.89
C SER A 115 2.76 22.91 -22.89
N ARG A 116 1.88 23.10 -23.86
CA ARG A 116 2.09 24.06 -24.94
C ARG A 116 0.84 24.84 -25.25
N ASP A 117 1.02 26.14 -25.56
CA ASP A 117 -0.06 26.99 -26.01
C ASP A 117 -0.54 26.56 -27.40
N THR A 118 -1.84 26.66 -27.62
CA THR A 118 -2.50 26.29 -28.86
C THR A 118 -3.76 27.13 -29.09
N VAL A 119 -4.43 26.88 -30.20
CA VAL A 119 -5.74 27.50 -30.51
C VAL A 119 -6.79 26.37 -30.53
N TYR A 120 -7.80 26.54 -29.73
CA TYR A 120 -8.95 25.63 -29.67
C TYR A 120 -10.09 26.17 -30.56
N ARG A 121 -10.76 25.28 -31.29
CA ARG A 121 -11.97 25.53 -32.03
C ARG A 121 -13.14 24.77 -31.43
N ASP A 122 -14.10 25.50 -30.83
CA ASP A 122 -15.24 24.88 -30.13
C ASP A 122 -16.27 24.27 -31.09
N SER A 123 -17.30 23.65 -30.53
CA SER A 123 -18.40 23.00 -31.27
C SER A 123 -19.23 23.97 -32.09
N GLU A 124 -19.20 25.29 -31.77
CA GLU A 124 -19.87 26.34 -32.52
C GLU A 124 -18.96 26.95 -33.60
N GLY A 125 -17.72 26.46 -33.75
CA GLY A 125 -16.74 26.90 -34.73
C GLY A 125 -15.94 28.16 -34.32
N ARG A 126 -16.08 28.68 -33.12
CA ARG A 126 -15.34 29.82 -32.59
C ARG A 126 -13.94 29.39 -32.17
N THR A 127 -12.96 30.23 -32.41
CA THR A 127 -11.58 29.98 -32.01
C THR A 127 -11.20 30.79 -30.77
N SER A 128 -10.45 30.17 -29.87
CA SER A 128 -9.91 30.82 -28.66
C SER A 128 -8.53 30.29 -28.31
N PRO A 129 -7.68 31.10 -27.64
CA PRO A 129 -6.44 30.59 -27.06
C PRO A 129 -6.72 29.50 -26.04
N ASP A 130 -5.95 28.42 -26.09
CA ASP A 130 -6.01 27.28 -25.19
C ASP A 130 -4.60 26.72 -24.98
N ARG A 131 -4.49 25.64 -24.20
CA ARG A 131 -3.25 24.93 -23.92
C ARG A 131 -3.49 23.43 -24.00
N ILE A 132 -2.54 22.71 -24.55
CA ILE A 132 -2.47 21.26 -24.38
C ILE A 132 -1.73 20.98 -23.07
N VAL A 133 -2.32 20.15 -22.24
CA VAL A 133 -1.82 19.78 -20.90
C VAL A 133 -1.79 18.26 -20.74
N TYR A 134 -0.95 17.78 -19.81
CA TYR A 134 -0.70 16.37 -19.58
C TYR A 134 -0.91 16.00 -18.10
N VAL A 135 -1.43 14.79 -17.84
CA VAL A 135 -1.79 14.35 -16.48
C VAL A 135 -1.81 12.83 -16.36
N ASN A 136 -1.87 12.33 -15.12
CA ASN A 136 -2.00 10.93 -14.76
C ASN A 136 -0.94 10.02 -15.40
N PRO A 137 0.36 10.23 -15.16
CA PRO A 137 1.38 9.32 -15.66
C PRO A 137 1.32 7.97 -14.96
N ASP A 138 1.53 6.90 -15.72
CA ASP A 138 1.95 5.58 -15.23
C ASP A 138 2.95 4.98 -16.20
N PHE A 139 3.77 4.03 -15.73
CA PHE A 139 4.80 3.41 -16.56
C PHE A 139 5.04 1.95 -16.16
N ILE A 140 5.68 1.23 -17.07
CA ILE A 140 6.17 -0.13 -16.81
C ILE A 140 7.55 -0.30 -17.45
N GLU A 141 8.43 -1.03 -16.79
CA GLU A 141 9.62 -1.61 -17.42
C GLU A 141 9.21 -2.91 -18.12
N LEU A 142 9.46 -2.98 -19.42
CA LEU A 142 9.14 -4.12 -20.25
C LEU A 142 10.17 -5.26 -20.07
N GLN A 143 9.80 -6.48 -20.44
CA GLN A 143 10.69 -7.65 -20.39
C GLN A 143 11.97 -7.46 -21.20
N ASP A 144 11.99 -6.61 -22.20
CA ASP A 144 13.18 -6.25 -22.99
C ASP A 144 14.04 -5.15 -22.35
N GLY A 145 13.63 -4.65 -21.18
CA GLY A 145 14.35 -3.65 -20.40
C GLY A 145 14.08 -2.21 -20.79
N ARG A 146 13.28 -1.92 -21.83
CA ARG A 146 12.76 -0.59 -22.12
C ARG A 146 11.70 -0.19 -21.09
N ILE A 147 11.53 1.10 -20.90
CA ILE A 147 10.43 1.62 -20.11
C ILE A 147 9.44 2.30 -21.06
N ILE A 148 8.16 2.00 -20.92
CA ILE A 148 7.08 2.72 -21.56
C ILE A 148 6.29 3.48 -20.49
N MET A 149 6.05 4.77 -20.73
CA MET A 149 5.19 5.62 -19.90
C MET A 149 3.98 6.04 -20.71
N ALA A 150 2.81 6.05 -20.08
CA ALA A 150 1.59 6.61 -20.64
C ALA A 150 1.08 7.74 -19.76
N PHE A 151 0.41 8.69 -20.38
CA PHE A 151 -0.24 9.81 -19.71
C PHE A 151 -1.36 10.38 -20.57
N GLN A 152 -2.36 10.96 -19.91
CA GLN A 152 -3.43 11.68 -20.63
C GLN A 152 -2.89 12.99 -21.20
N TRP A 153 -3.30 13.32 -22.41
CA TRP A 153 -3.24 14.66 -22.98
C TRP A 153 -4.64 15.23 -23.16
N ARG A 154 -4.80 16.54 -23.05
CA ARG A 154 -6.07 17.21 -23.33
C ARG A 154 -5.90 18.70 -23.61
N PHE A 155 -6.87 19.27 -24.29
CA PHE A 155 -7.07 20.70 -24.30
C PHE A 155 -7.52 21.16 -22.91
N TYR A 156 -6.94 22.22 -22.36
CA TYR A 156 -7.26 22.69 -21.00
C TYR A 156 -8.70 23.18 -20.89
N LYS A 157 -9.11 24.10 -21.82
CA LYS A 157 -10.49 24.62 -21.91
C LYS A 157 -11.38 23.70 -22.73
N GLY A 158 -10.87 23.22 -23.87
CA GLY A 158 -11.63 22.38 -24.80
C GLY A 158 -12.08 21.04 -24.23
N TYR A 159 -11.47 20.58 -23.14
CA TYR A 159 -11.94 19.41 -22.40
C TYR A 159 -13.37 19.58 -21.86
N GLY A 160 -13.79 20.81 -21.57
CA GLY A 160 -15.15 21.14 -21.10
C GLY A 160 -16.20 21.26 -22.22
N ASP A 161 -15.79 21.26 -23.48
CA ASP A 161 -16.70 21.28 -24.64
C ASP A 161 -17.21 19.87 -24.93
N LEU A 162 -18.29 19.46 -24.27
CA LEU A 162 -18.82 18.11 -24.29
C LEU A 162 -19.04 17.52 -25.69
N PRO A 163 -19.60 18.26 -26.71
CA PRO A 163 -19.75 17.74 -28.05
C PRO A 163 -18.44 17.34 -28.74
N LYS A 164 -17.32 17.92 -28.31
CA LYS A 164 -15.99 17.66 -28.88
C LYS A 164 -14.99 17.02 -27.93
N THR A 165 -15.41 16.68 -26.72
CA THR A 165 -14.47 16.23 -25.69
C THR A 165 -13.71 14.96 -26.10
N ASN A 166 -14.30 14.08 -26.92
CA ASN A 166 -13.61 12.90 -27.43
C ASN A 166 -12.53 13.20 -28.46
N GLU A 167 -12.61 14.35 -29.14
CA GLU A 167 -11.57 14.83 -30.06
C GLU A 167 -10.44 15.56 -29.33
N ASN A 168 -10.71 16.02 -28.10
CA ASN A 168 -9.91 16.98 -27.37
C ASN A 168 -9.04 16.35 -26.28
N CYS A 169 -9.00 15.03 -26.18
CA CYS A 169 -8.13 14.32 -25.26
C CYS A 169 -7.85 12.88 -25.72
N GLY A 170 -6.87 12.27 -25.12
CA GLY A 170 -6.43 10.92 -25.40
C GLY A 170 -5.26 10.53 -24.51
N ILE A 171 -4.63 9.42 -24.86
CA ILE A 171 -3.41 8.91 -24.19
C ILE A 171 -2.24 9.03 -25.15
N MET A 172 -1.11 9.50 -24.62
CA MET A 172 0.20 9.45 -25.27
C MET A 172 1.10 8.47 -24.56
N THR A 173 2.08 7.93 -25.30
CA THR A 173 3.17 7.13 -24.73
C THR A 173 4.51 7.69 -25.12
N ALA A 174 5.49 7.54 -24.22
CA ALA A 174 6.91 7.81 -24.47
C ALA A 174 7.76 6.63 -23.99
N PHE A 175 8.92 6.43 -24.61
CA PHE A 175 9.83 5.34 -24.29
C PHE A 175 11.15 5.86 -23.72
N SER A 176 11.71 5.08 -22.79
CA SER A 176 13.09 5.20 -22.38
C SER A 176 13.85 3.89 -22.61
N THR A 177 15.06 3.96 -23.14
CA THR A 177 15.98 2.84 -23.35
C THR A 177 17.15 2.86 -22.38
N ASP A 178 17.22 3.85 -21.50
CA ASP A 178 18.34 4.11 -20.58
C ASP A 178 17.87 4.20 -19.11
N LYS A 179 16.80 3.45 -18.79
CA LYS A 179 16.24 3.34 -17.43
C LYS A 179 15.72 4.67 -16.89
N GLY A 180 15.04 5.44 -17.75
CA GLY A 180 14.34 6.67 -17.34
C GLY A 180 15.21 7.93 -17.36
N ARG A 181 16.45 7.89 -17.84
CA ARG A 181 17.35 9.04 -17.92
C ARG A 181 17.03 9.97 -19.09
N SER A 182 16.55 9.39 -20.18
CA SER A 182 16.03 10.15 -21.34
C SER A 182 14.80 9.46 -21.93
N TRP A 183 14.01 10.20 -22.68
CA TRP A 183 12.72 9.77 -23.22
C TRP A 183 12.54 10.18 -24.67
N SER A 184 11.82 9.37 -25.41
CA SER A 184 11.40 9.71 -26.79
C SER A 184 10.35 10.82 -26.78
N GLU A 185 10.13 11.46 -27.94
CA GLU A 185 8.96 12.30 -28.15
C GLU A 185 7.68 11.47 -27.91
N PRO A 186 6.68 12.05 -27.22
CA PRO A 186 5.40 11.39 -26.98
C PRO A 186 4.59 11.16 -28.27
N VAL A 187 4.00 9.97 -28.38
CA VAL A 187 3.16 9.57 -29.50
C VAL A 187 1.74 9.24 -29.01
N GLU A 188 0.70 9.77 -29.69
CA GLU A 188 -0.69 9.45 -29.36
C GLU A 188 -1.01 8.00 -29.73
N VAL A 189 -1.57 7.26 -28.75
CA VAL A 189 -1.93 5.85 -28.89
C VAL A 189 -3.42 5.57 -28.69
N TYR A 190 -4.14 6.51 -28.09
CA TYR A 190 -5.57 6.42 -27.86
C TYR A 190 -6.22 7.80 -27.95
N ARG A 191 -7.40 7.90 -28.55
CA ARG A 191 -8.15 9.13 -28.61
C ARG A 191 -9.59 8.94 -28.11
N GLY A 192 -10.01 9.81 -27.24
CA GLY A 192 -11.32 9.83 -26.63
C GLY A 192 -11.24 10.34 -25.19
N ARG A 193 -12.38 10.73 -24.62
CA ARG A 193 -12.42 11.20 -23.25
C ARG A 193 -12.04 10.06 -22.28
N CYS A 194 -10.92 10.25 -21.61
CA CYS A 194 -10.30 9.22 -20.78
C CYS A 194 -9.46 9.83 -19.68
N TRP A 195 -9.05 8.98 -18.72
CA TRP A 195 -8.07 9.26 -17.66
C TRP A 195 -7.25 8.00 -17.33
N GLU A 196 -6.20 8.15 -16.56
CA GLU A 196 -5.57 7.16 -15.69
C GLU A 196 -5.17 5.88 -16.42
N PRO A 197 -4.25 5.98 -17.40
CA PRO A 197 -3.69 4.78 -18.00
C PRO A 197 -2.90 3.98 -16.96
N ALA A 198 -2.97 2.65 -17.03
CA ALA A 198 -2.15 1.74 -16.26
C ALA A 198 -1.72 0.56 -17.11
N PHE A 199 -0.50 0.07 -16.89
CA PHE A 199 0.10 -0.98 -17.71
C PHE A 199 0.14 -2.33 -17.03
N LEU A 200 0.05 -3.37 -17.86
CA LEU A 200 0.44 -4.74 -17.53
C LEU A 200 1.12 -5.37 -18.75
N GLN A 201 2.24 -6.08 -18.52
CA GLN A 201 2.81 -6.96 -19.55
C GLN A 201 2.60 -8.42 -19.15
N LEU A 202 1.99 -9.19 -20.04
CA LEU A 202 1.75 -10.62 -19.84
C LEU A 202 3.05 -11.43 -20.10
N PRO A 203 3.15 -12.66 -19.58
CA PRO A 203 4.28 -13.55 -19.88
C PRO A 203 4.46 -13.84 -21.37
N SER A 204 3.39 -13.73 -22.18
CA SER A 204 3.42 -13.84 -23.63
C SER A 204 4.18 -12.71 -24.34
N GLY A 205 4.42 -11.58 -23.63
CA GLY A 205 4.94 -10.33 -24.20
C GLY A 205 3.85 -9.34 -24.59
N GLU A 206 2.57 -9.73 -24.62
CA GLU A 206 1.44 -8.81 -24.81
C GLU A 206 1.47 -7.71 -23.75
N ILE A 207 1.34 -6.46 -24.19
CA ILE A 207 1.19 -5.31 -23.28
C ILE A 207 -0.28 -4.90 -23.30
N GLN A 208 -0.87 -4.80 -22.14
CA GLN A 208 -2.20 -4.28 -21.91
C GLN A 208 -2.10 -2.89 -21.27
N MET A 209 -2.91 -1.96 -21.76
CA MET A 209 -3.10 -0.64 -21.14
C MET A 209 -4.56 -0.52 -20.75
N TYR A 210 -4.81 -0.40 -19.47
CA TYR A 210 -6.12 -0.16 -18.89
C TYR A 210 -6.36 1.33 -18.80
N ILE A 211 -7.55 1.79 -19.13
CA ILE A 211 -7.88 3.21 -19.22
C ILE A 211 -9.26 3.43 -18.63
N THR A 212 -9.41 4.48 -17.80
CA THR A 212 -10.73 4.99 -17.44
C THR A 212 -11.29 5.74 -18.64
N SER A 213 -12.28 5.17 -19.32
CA SER A 213 -12.93 5.76 -20.51
C SER A 213 -14.31 6.32 -20.13
N SER A 214 -14.56 7.56 -20.51
CA SER A 214 -15.86 8.22 -20.38
C SER A 214 -16.33 8.80 -21.71
N GLN A 215 -16.07 8.10 -22.81
CA GLN A 215 -16.51 8.50 -24.14
C GLN A 215 -18.04 8.53 -24.28
N ASP A 216 -18.73 7.70 -23.48
CA ASP A 216 -20.18 7.66 -23.41
C ASP A 216 -20.73 8.78 -22.53
N ILE A 217 -20.42 10.03 -22.91
CA ILE A 217 -20.91 11.18 -22.18
C ILE A 217 -22.27 11.60 -22.75
N ARG A 218 -23.30 11.62 -21.89
CA ARG A 218 -24.64 12.08 -22.25
C ARG A 218 -24.99 13.34 -21.50
N GLU A 219 -25.28 14.42 -22.24
CA GLU A 219 -25.62 15.76 -21.74
C GLU A 219 -24.56 16.32 -20.75
N LYS A 220 -24.70 16.13 -19.47
CA LYS A 220 -23.77 16.58 -18.42
C LYS A 220 -23.30 15.43 -17.52
N THR A 221 -23.76 14.22 -17.82
CA THR A 221 -23.38 13.02 -17.08
C THR A 221 -22.30 12.26 -17.81
N SER A 222 -21.35 11.74 -17.10
CA SER A 222 -20.32 10.83 -17.57
C SER A 222 -20.56 9.48 -16.94
N PHE A 223 -20.41 8.42 -17.70
CA PHE A 223 -20.47 7.05 -17.21
C PHE A 223 -19.11 6.38 -17.43
N PRO A 224 -18.10 6.70 -16.60
CA PRO A 224 -16.78 6.10 -16.72
C PRO A 224 -16.84 4.60 -16.58
N ARG A 225 -16.04 3.94 -17.39
CA ARG A 225 -15.83 2.50 -17.42
C ARG A 225 -14.36 2.22 -17.62
N THR A 226 -13.89 1.06 -17.20
CA THR A 226 -12.53 0.62 -17.50
C THR A 226 -12.53 -0.15 -18.81
N VAL A 227 -11.65 0.25 -19.73
CA VAL A 227 -11.39 -0.42 -20.99
C VAL A 227 -9.94 -0.88 -21.07
N VAL A 228 -9.65 -1.85 -21.95
CA VAL A 228 -8.30 -2.32 -22.25
C VAL A 228 -7.98 -2.14 -23.72
N ILE A 229 -6.78 -1.66 -24.02
CA ILE A 229 -6.16 -1.68 -25.36
C ILE A 229 -4.88 -2.50 -25.30
N ARG A 230 -4.46 -3.07 -26.43
CA ARG A 230 -3.39 -4.08 -26.48
C ARG A 230 -2.31 -3.73 -27.48
N SER A 231 -1.09 -4.10 -27.14
CA SER A 231 0.05 -4.10 -28.06
C SER A 231 0.75 -5.45 -28.06
N PHE A 232 1.11 -5.92 -29.27
CA PHE A 232 1.82 -7.18 -29.49
C PHE A 232 3.22 -6.98 -30.07
N ASP A 233 3.66 -5.74 -30.20
CA ASP A 233 4.92 -5.34 -30.81
C ASP A 233 5.78 -4.45 -29.88
N GLY A 234 5.63 -4.66 -28.58
CA GLY A 234 6.39 -3.94 -27.57
C GLY A 234 5.97 -2.48 -27.39
N GLY A 235 4.68 -2.16 -27.60
CA GLY A 235 4.10 -0.83 -27.40
C GLY A 235 4.18 0.10 -28.61
N MET A 236 4.65 -0.38 -29.77
CA MET A 236 4.78 0.46 -30.97
C MET A 236 3.44 0.72 -31.65
N THR A 237 2.57 -0.29 -31.70
CA THR A 237 1.21 -0.16 -32.19
C THR A 237 0.21 -0.72 -31.20
N TRP A 238 -1.02 -0.21 -31.25
CA TRP A 238 -2.06 -0.54 -30.29
C TRP A 238 -3.37 -0.91 -30.99
N GLN A 239 -4.01 -1.99 -30.54
CA GLN A 239 -5.35 -2.40 -30.92
C GLN A 239 -6.37 -1.89 -29.92
N GLY A 240 -7.61 -1.65 -30.36
CA GLY A 240 -8.67 -1.09 -29.51
C GLY A 240 -8.55 0.43 -29.32
N LYS A 241 -7.59 1.10 -29.99
CA LYS A 241 -7.54 2.55 -30.02
C LYS A 241 -8.71 3.07 -30.85
N THR A 242 -9.49 3.98 -30.29
CA THR A 242 -10.58 4.62 -31.02
C THR A 242 -10.35 6.12 -31.14
N CYS A 243 -10.88 6.70 -32.17
CA CYS A 243 -10.96 8.14 -32.26
C CYS A 243 -12.36 8.68 -31.98
N CYS A 244 -13.44 7.90 -32.06
CA CYS A 244 -14.80 8.45 -31.98
C CYS A 244 -15.88 7.40 -31.65
N GLY A 245 -15.56 6.12 -31.45
CA GLY A 245 -16.53 5.06 -31.22
C GLY A 245 -16.43 4.44 -29.82
N ILE A 246 -17.58 4.16 -29.23
CA ILE A 246 -17.67 3.43 -27.97
C ILE A 246 -17.34 1.96 -28.15
N ASP A 247 -17.53 1.45 -29.38
CA ASP A 247 -17.61 0.02 -29.70
C ASP A 247 -16.25 -0.62 -30.03
N ASP A 248 -15.17 0.18 -30.14
CA ASP A 248 -13.85 -0.32 -30.55
C ASP A 248 -12.99 -0.82 -29.39
N ASN A 249 -13.44 -0.64 -28.14
CA ASN A 249 -12.70 -0.99 -26.96
C ASN A 249 -13.29 -2.18 -26.23
N GLU A 250 -12.45 -3.08 -25.75
CA GLU A 250 -12.88 -4.13 -24.84
C GLU A 250 -13.12 -3.53 -23.45
N VAL A 251 -14.37 -3.57 -23.00
CA VAL A 251 -14.75 -3.11 -21.67
C VAL A 251 -14.42 -4.19 -20.63
N VAL A 252 -13.59 -3.85 -19.68
CA VAL A 252 -13.17 -4.70 -18.56
C VAL A 252 -14.21 -4.66 -17.45
N SER A 253 -14.70 -3.48 -17.12
CA SER A 253 -15.69 -3.30 -16.05
C SER A 253 -16.51 -2.04 -16.25
N ARG A 254 -17.79 -2.16 -15.95
CA ARG A 254 -18.75 -1.06 -15.90
C ARG A 254 -19.74 -1.30 -14.79
N THR A 255 -19.93 -0.33 -13.92
CA THR A 255 -21.06 -0.29 -13.00
C THR A 255 -22.18 0.52 -13.66
N TYR A 256 -23.39 0.00 -13.65
CA TYR A 256 -24.55 0.73 -14.11
C TYR A 256 -25.54 0.97 -12.94
N ASP A 257 -25.79 2.24 -12.66
CA ASP A 257 -26.91 2.72 -11.83
C ASP A 257 -27.49 3.91 -12.58
N GLU A 258 -28.81 4.04 -12.62
CA GLU A 258 -29.50 5.16 -13.30
C GLU A 258 -29.02 6.55 -12.84
N ARG A 259 -28.39 6.64 -11.67
CA ARG A 259 -27.93 7.88 -11.05
C ARG A 259 -26.43 8.07 -11.11
N PHE A 260 -25.66 6.99 -10.98
CA PHE A 260 -24.21 7.01 -10.89
C PHE A 260 -23.64 5.75 -11.50
N ALA A 261 -22.75 5.89 -12.44
CA ALA A 261 -21.98 4.78 -12.99
C ALA A 261 -20.51 5.19 -13.03
N TYR A 262 -19.66 4.44 -12.37
CA TYR A 262 -18.24 4.71 -12.36
C TYR A 262 -17.46 3.43 -12.05
N ASP A 263 -16.56 3.03 -12.95
CA ASP A 263 -15.50 2.07 -12.71
C ASP A 263 -14.23 2.62 -13.36
N GLY A 264 -13.27 3.02 -12.55
CA GLY A 264 -12.08 3.71 -13.04
C GLY A 264 -10.86 3.55 -12.15
N MET A 265 -9.83 4.34 -12.44
CA MET A 265 -8.50 4.29 -11.82
C MET A 265 -7.94 2.85 -11.74
N PRO A 266 -7.80 2.18 -12.89
CA PRO A 266 -7.32 0.81 -12.93
C PRO A 266 -5.84 0.71 -12.54
N SER A 267 -5.47 -0.42 -11.97
CA SER A 267 -4.13 -0.98 -11.95
C SER A 267 -4.25 -2.48 -12.16
N ALA A 268 -3.16 -3.19 -12.48
CA ALA A 268 -3.29 -4.60 -12.84
C ALA A 268 -2.09 -5.44 -12.41
N VAL A 269 -2.36 -6.71 -12.08
CA VAL A 269 -1.33 -7.72 -11.84
C VAL A 269 -1.74 -9.06 -12.46
N VAL A 270 -0.74 -9.88 -12.84
CA VAL A 270 -0.91 -11.28 -13.24
C VAL A 270 -0.77 -12.16 -12.02
N LEU A 271 -1.74 -13.05 -11.78
CA LEU A 271 -1.66 -14.06 -10.73
C LEU A 271 -0.68 -15.18 -11.11
N ASP A 272 -0.12 -15.83 -10.09
CA ASP A 272 0.82 -16.92 -10.30
C ASP A 272 0.12 -18.18 -10.86
N GLY A 273 0.92 -19.11 -11.38
CA GLY A 273 0.38 -20.37 -11.93
C GLY A 273 -0.46 -20.22 -13.19
N GLY A 274 -0.55 -19.01 -13.78
CA GLY A 274 -1.40 -18.76 -14.96
C GLY A 274 -2.90 -18.67 -14.63
N GLU A 275 -3.24 -18.40 -13.37
CA GLU A 275 -4.64 -18.34 -12.92
C GLU A 275 -5.41 -17.21 -13.62
N GLY A 276 -4.80 -16.05 -13.80
CA GLY A 276 -5.48 -14.96 -14.48
C GLY A 276 -4.88 -13.58 -14.24
N ILE A 277 -5.69 -12.58 -14.54
CA ILE A 277 -5.38 -11.15 -14.38
C ILE A 277 -6.37 -10.55 -13.40
N VAL A 278 -5.86 -9.68 -12.53
CA VAL A 278 -6.63 -8.94 -11.53
C VAL A 278 -6.50 -7.46 -11.78
N VAL A 279 -7.64 -6.76 -11.73
CA VAL A 279 -7.71 -5.30 -11.86
C VAL A 279 -8.51 -4.74 -10.69
N PRO A 280 -7.88 -4.12 -9.69
CA PRO A 280 -8.57 -3.26 -8.74
C PRO A 280 -9.00 -1.95 -9.40
N LEU A 281 -10.18 -1.48 -9.00
CA LEU A 281 -10.85 -0.30 -9.55
C LEU A 281 -11.50 0.49 -8.41
N GLU A 282 -11.61 1.80 -8.57
CA GLU A 282 -12.59 2.56 -7.82
C GLU A 282 -13.97 2.41 -8.49
N SER A 283 -15.02 2.19 -7.69
CA SER A 283 -16.35 1.92 -8.22
C SER A 283 -17.44 2.53 -7.35
N TRP A 284 -18.51 2.98 -8.00
CA TRP A 284 -19.77 3.29 -7.33
C TRP A 284 -20.68 2.07 -7.34
N HIS A 285 -20.23 1.01 -6.69
CA HIS A 285 -20.92 -0.25 -6.62
C HIS A 285 -21.84 -0.34 -5.39
N GLY A 286 -23.08 -0.09 -5.57
CA GLY A 286 -24.26 -0.63 -4.87
C GLY A 286 -24.50 -0.36 -3.39
N ARG A 287 -23.52 -0.06 -2.54
CA ARG A 287 -23.77 0.10 -1.10
C ARG A 287 -24.03 1.52 -0.65
N TYR A 288 -23.33 2.44 -1.23
CA TYR A 288 -23.32 3.84 -0.77
C TYR A 288 -23.64 4.76 -1.94
N VAL A 289 -24.75 5.44 -1.86
CA VAL A 289 -25.26 6.33 -2.92
C VAL A 289 -24.33 7.54 -3.20
N VAL A 290 -23.28 7.70 -2.41
CA VAL A 290 -22.42 8.90 -2.42
C VAL A 290 -20.92 8.58 -2.36
N ASP A 291 -20.53 7.34 -2.01
CA ASP A 291 -19.15 6.99 -1.73
C ASP A 291 -18.63 5.90 -2.67
N GLN A 292 -17.42 6.12 -3.19
CA GLN A 292 -16.70 5.14 -3.98
C GLN A 292 -16.17 4.02 -3.10
N THR A 293 -16.17 2.80 -3.64
CA THR A 293 -15.63 1.62 -2.98
C THR A 293 -14.62 0.96 -3.92
N PRO A 294 -13.42 0.66 -3.47
CA PRO A 294 -12.49 -0.15 -4.24
C PRO A 294 -13.02 -1.57 -4.41
N ILE A 295 -13.08 -2.01 -5.65
CA ILE A 295 -13.46 -3.37 -6.06
C ILE A 295 -12.31 -4.05 -6.78
N VAL A 296 -12.42 -5.36 -6.91
CA VAL A 296 -11.54 -6.18 -7.72
C VAL A 296 -12.37 -6.91 -8.77
N VAL A 297 -11.93 -6.88 -10.02
CA VAL A 297 -12.41 -7.72 -11.10
C VAL A 297 -11.30 -8.65 -11.59
N LYS A 298 -11.67 -9.82 -12.10
CA LYS A 298 -10.73 -10.85 -12.53
C LYS A 298 -11.14 -11.45 -13.86
N THR A 299 -10.15 -11.91 -14.61
CA THR A 299 -10.32 -12.75 -15.79
C THR A 299 -9.30 -13.88 -15.75
N THR A 300 -9.60 -15.01 -16.36
CA THR A 300 -8.62 -16.09 -16.56
C THR A 300 -7.59 -15.69 -17.64
N MET A 301 -6.43 -16.36 -17.66
CA MET A 301 -5.45 -16.14 -18.75
C MET A 301 -5.99 -16.55 -20.11
N GLU A 302 -6.91 -17.53 -20.18
CA GLU A 302 -7.54 -17.97 -21.41
C GLU A 302 -8.56 -16.96 -21.91
N GLU A 303 -9.43 -16.46 -21.01
CA GLU A 303 -10.46 -15.47 -21.34
C GLU A 303 -9.83 -14.10 -21.66
N ASN A 304 -8.79 -13.70 -20.91
CA ASN A 304 -7.97 -12.51 -21.17
C ASN A 304 -8.79 -11.25 -21.52
N TRP A 305 -9.87 -10.98 -20.78
CA TRP A 305 -10.83 -9.88 -20.98
C TRP A 305 -11.67 -9.95 -22.26
N HIS A 306 -11.61 -11.03 -23.05
CA HIS A 306 -12.54 -11.24 -24.18
C HIS A 306 -13.94 -11.60 -23.63
N LEU A 307 -14.52 -10.66 -22.90
CA LEU A 307 -15.78 -10.79 -22.21
C LEU A 307 -16.97 -10.64 -23.18
N ASP A 308 -18.11 -11.19 -22.80
CA ASP A 308 -19.37 -10.92 -23.45
C ASP A 308 -19.78 -9.45 -23.29
N GLN A 309 -19.45 -8.62 -24.26
CA GLN A 309 -19.64 -7.18 -24.22
C GLN A 309 -21.11 -6.76 -24.07
N GLU A 310 -22.06 -7.57 -24.56
CA GLU A 310 -23.50 -7.32 -24.38
C GLU A 310 -23.86 -7.41 -22.89
N LYS A 311 -23.30 -8.39 -22.18
CA LYS A 311 -23.50 -8.49 -20.72
C LYS A 311 -22.80 -7.39 -19.95
N VAL A 312 -21.53 -7.08 -20.27
CA VAL A 312 -20.78 -6.02 -19.59
C VAL A 312 -21.47 -4.67 -19.72
N LEU A 313 -22.09 -4.41 -20.89
CA LEU A 313 -22.74 -3.14 -21.19
C LEU A 313 -24.24 -3.13 -20.84
N SER A 314 -24.83 -4.25 -20.40
CA SER A 314 -26.26 -4.33 -20.10
C SER A 314 -26.64 -3.45 -18.90
N GLU A 315 -27.72 -2.70 -19.07
CA GLU A 315 -28.28 -1.87 -18.00
C GLU A 315 -29.05 -2.76 -16.99
N GLY A 316 -28.73 -2.63 -15.70
CA GLY A 316 -29.42 -3.38 -14.64
C GLY A 316 -29.17 -4.89 -14.67
N GLY A 317 -28.16 -5.34 -15.44
CA GLY A 317 -27.73 -6.73 -15.48
C GLY A 317 -26.99 -7.15 -14.20
N PRO A 318 -26.79 -8.46 -13.99
CA PRO A 318 -25.96 -8.94 -12.89
C PRO A 318 -24.52 -8.42 -13.08
N ASP A 319 -23.80 -8.27 -11.96
CA ASP A 319 -22.38 -7.91 -11.99
C ASP A 319 -21.58 -8.88 -12.86
N TYR A 320 -21.09 -8.37 -13.99
CA TYR A 320 -20.27 -9.11 -14.91
C TYR A 320 -19.17 -8.20 -15.50
N PRO A 321 -17.89 -8.56 -15.39
CA PRO A 321 -17.38 -9.66 -14.56
C PRO A 321 -17.73 -9.49 -13.07
N MET A 322 -17.66 -10.59 -12.32
CA MET A 322 -17.98 -10.55 -10.90
C MET A 322 -17.10 -9.52 -10.19
N LYS A 323 -17.74 -8.62 -9.44
CA LYS A 323 -17.09 -7.56 -8.68
C LYS A 323 -17.04 -7.96 -7.21
N LYS A 324 -15.85 -7.86 -6.60
CA LYS A 324 -15.67 -8.08 -5.16
C LYS A 324 -15.13 -6.80 -4.54
N GLU A 325 -15.75 -6.34 -3.45
CA GLU A 325 -15.20 -5.25 -2.64
C GLU A 325 -13.85 -5.66 -2.06
N VAL A 326 -12.85 -4.77 -2.12
CA VAL A 326 -11.55 -5.00 -1.48
C VAL A 326 -11.74 -5.24 0.02
N ASN A 327 -12.50 -4.38 0.70
CA ASN A 327 -12.83 -4.57 2.10
C ASN A 327 -14.14 -3.87 2.47
N ARG A 328 -15.00 -4.54 3.24
CA ARG A 328 -16.34 -4.03 3.60
C ARG A 328 -16.33 -2.82 4.50
N ASP A 329 -15.28 -2.66 5.29
CA ASP A 329 -15.14 -1.55 6.25
C ASP A 329 -14.38 -0.38 5.64
N PHE A 330 -14.09 -0.43 4.32
CA PHE A 330 -13.34 0.58 3.61
C PHE A 330 -14.19 1.28 2.55
N GLN A 331 -14.14 2.60 2.56
CA GLN A 331 -14.69 3.49 1.55
C GLN A 331 -13.53 4.33 1.01
N GLY A 332 -13.37 4.36 -0.32
CA GLY A 332 -12.24 5.08 -0.87
C GLY A 332 -12.15 4.99 -2.38
N TYR A 333 -11.08 5.55 -2.91
CA TYR A 333 -10.85 5.72 -4.34
C TYR A 333 -9.35 5.66 -4.66
N GLY A 334 -9.03 5.61 -5.96
CA GLY A 334 -7.65 5.56 -6.43
C GLY A 334 -6.90 4.30 -5.99
N PRO A 335 -7.43 3.08 -6.18
CA PRO A 335 -6.70 1.88 -5.81
C PRO A 335 -5.48 1.68 -6.72
N TYR A 336 -4.42 1.17 -6.15
CA TYR A 336 -3.22 0.73 -6.85
C TYR A 336 -2.75 -0.59 -6.29
N CYS A 337 -2.25 -1.50 -7.12
CA CYS A 337 -1.86 -2.83 -6.68
C CYS A 337 -0.44 -3.21 -7.10
N THR A 338 0.12 -4.12 -6.33
CA THR A 338 1.33 -4.87 -6.66
C THR A 338 1.20 -6.31 -6.20
N LYS A 339 2.01 -7.20 -6.75
CA LYS A 339 2.06 -8.60 -6.35
C LYS A 339 3.41 -8.91 -5.71
N LEU A 340 3.39 -9.62 -4.59
CA LEU A 340 4.60 -10.05 -3.90
C LEU A 340 5.25 -11.25 -4.60
N GLY A 341 6.53 -11.48 -4.32
CA GLY A 341 7.24 -12.65 -4.81
C GLY A 341 6.69 -13.98 -4.29
N THR A 342 5.91 -13.97 -3.23
CA THR A 342 5.20 -15.11 -2.64
C THR A 342 3.79 -15.31 -3.19
N GLY A 343 3.32 -14.38 -4.04
CA GLY A 343 2.06 -14.48 -4.78
C GLY A 343 0.92 -13.64 -4.24
N GLU A 344 0.97 -13.18 -3.00
CA GLU A 344 -0.09 -12.35 -2.41
C GLU A 344 -0.20 -11.01 -3.17
N VAL A 345 -1.43 -10.54 -3.32
CA VAL A 345 -1.73 -9.26 -3.97
C VAL A 345 -1.96 -8.18 -2.93
N ILE A 346 -1.24 -7.08 -3.06
CA ILE A 346 -1.40 -5.92 -2.19
C ILE A 346 -2.20 -4.85 -2.94
N VAL A 347 -3.22 -4.31 -2.29
CA VAL A 347 -3.98 -3.16 -2.79
C VAL A 347 -3.83 -2.00 -1.82
N GLN A 348 -3.43 -0.84 -2.35
CA GLN A 348 -3.40 0.42 -1.63
C GLN A 348 -4.46 1.36 -2.21
N SER A 349 -5.19 2.08 -1.35
CA SER A 349 -6.21 3.04 -1.78
C SER A 349 -6.36 4.15 -0.73
N ASN A 350 -6.69 5.34 -1.16
CA ASN A 350 -6.98 6.43 -0.23
C ASN A 350 -8.47 6.49 0.11
N GLY A 351 -8.77 6.78 1.37
CA GLY A 351 -10.17 6.80 1.84
C GLY A 351 -10.29 6.64 3.35
N TYR A 352 -11.37 5.98 3.76
CA TYR A 352 -11.72 5.80 5.17
C TYR A 352 -11.84 4.31 5.50
N TYR A 353 -10.98 3.82 6.35
CA TYR A 353 -11.11 2.47 6.93
C TYR A 353 -11.65 2.56 8.35
N LYS A 354 -12.83 1.96 8.59
CA LYS A 354 -13.55 2.07 9.87
C LYS A 354 -13.70 3.52 10.34
N GLY A 355 -13.92 4.44 9.38
CA GLY A 355 -14.08 5.88 9.65
C GLY A 355 -12.77 6.67 9.86
N VAL A 356 -11.61 6.04 9.77
CA VAL A 356 -10.30 6.70 9.90
C VAL A 356 -9.77 7.02 8.51
N PRO A 357 -9.50 8.33 8.19
CA PRO A 357 -8.94 8.71 6.90
C PRO A 357 -7.47 8.25 6.76
N GLY A 358 -7.06 7.94 5.53
CA GLY A 358 -5.68 7.57 5.26
C GLY A 358 -5.48 6.95 3.88
N MET A 359 -4.21 6.70 3.57
CA MET A 359 -3.79 5.82 2.49
C MET A 359 -3.71 4.40 3.05
N TRP A 360 -4.72 3.58 2.80
CA TRP A 360 -4.83 2.26 3.40
C TRP A 360 -4.31 1.18 2.45
N THR A 361 -3.54 0.26 3.00
CA THR A 361 -2.94 -0.88 2.30
C THR A 361 -3.54 -2.17 2.86
N PHE A 362 -4.01 -3.06 1.99
CA PHE A 362 -4.64 -4.33 2.32
C PHE A 362 -3.84 -5.47 1.72
N VAL A 363 -3.74 -6.57 2.46
CA VAL A 363 -3.12 -7.82 1.99
C VAL A 363 -4.22 -8.76 1.52
N GLY A 364 -4.23 -9.09 0.24
CA GLY A 364 -5.03 -10.16 -0.34
C GLY A 364 -4.29 -11.49 -0.31
N ASP A 365 -5.00 -12.59 -0.59
CA ASP A 365 -4.38 -13.90 -0.78
C ASP A 365 -3.75 -14.02 -2.20
N MET A 366 -3.20 -15.19 -2.50
CA MET A 366 -2.56 -15.49 -3.80
C MET A 366 -3.55 -15.46 -4.97
N HIS A 367 -4.85 -15.52 -4.68
CA HIS A 367 -5.94 -15.44 -5.65
C HIS A 367 -6.52 -14.02 -5.76
N ALA A 368 -5.92 -13.03 -5.06
CA ALA A 368 -6.42 -11.67 -4.90
C ALA A 368 -7.86 -11.64 -4.37
N ASP A 369 -8.09 -12.43 -3.35
CA ASP A 369 -9.31 -12.46 -2.54
C ASP A 369 -8.97 -12.11 -1.08
N ASN A 370 -10.01 -12.03 -0.23
CA ASN A 370 -9.85 -11.93 1.22
C ASN A 370 -8.89 -10.83 1.69
N PHE A 371 -9.05 -9.61 1.18
CA PHE A 371 -8.20 -8.47 1.54
C PHE A 371 -8.42 -8.05 3.00
N HIS A 372 -7.39 -8.26 3.81
CA HIS A 372 -7.36 -8.00 5.26
C HIS A 372 -6.08 -7.27 5.68
N PHE A 373 -5.79 -7.25 6.97
CA PHE A 373 -4.57 -6.73 7.58
C PHE A 373 -4.25 -5.30 7.14
N ALA A 374 -5.29 -4.44 7.25
CA ALA A 374 -5.20 -3.05 6.84
C ALA A 374 -4.15 -2.28 7.64
N THR A 375 -3.22 -1.64 6.94
CA THR A 375 -2.19 -0.75 7.49
C THR A 375 -2.13 0.55 6.74
N SER A 376 -1.54 1.60 7.31
CA SER A 376 -1.38 2.88 6.64
C SER A 376 0.04 3.42 6.79
N PRO A 377 0.74 3.76 5.68
CA PRO A 377 2.05 4.38 5.73
C PRO A 377 2.01 5.81 6.28
N PHE A 378 0.88 6.51 6.11
CA PHE A 378 0.74 7.95 6.35
C PHE A 378 -0.44 8.25 7.28
N ASN A 379 -0.49 9.46 7.79
CA ASN A 379 -1.47 9.89 8.80
C ASN A 379 -2.65 10.71 8.25
N GLY A 380 -3.04 10.54 6.95
CA GLY A 380 -4.39 10.86 6.66
C GLY A 380 -4.79 11.77 5.51
N ASP A 381 -3.93 12.60 4.91
CA ASP A 381 -4.35 13.54 3.86
C ASP A 381 -3.83 13.18 2.45
N GLU A 382 -3.29 11.98 2.30
CA GLU A 382 -2.69 11.51 1.07
C GLU A 382 -3.74 10.95 0.12
N TYR A 383 -3.53 11.18 -1.18
CA TYR A 383 -4.38 10.69 -2.26
C TYR A 383 -3.59 10.37 -3.53
N TRP A 384 -4.17 9.54 -4.41
CA TRP A 384 -3.64 9.15 -5.71
C TRP A 384 -2.20 8.66 -5.72
N GLY A 385 -1.88 7.81 -4.74
CA GLY A 385 -0.57 7.21 -4.62
C GLY A 385 -0.38 5.94 -5.43
N SER A 386 0.75 5.30 -5.19
CA SER A 386 1.08 3.97 -5.71
C SER A 386 1.76 3.13 -4.65
N ILE A 387 1.74 1.82 -4.85
CA ILE A 387 2.49 0.84 -4.07
C ILE A 387 3.23 -0.06 -5.03
N ASP A 388 4.49 -0.40 -4.73
CA ASP A 388 5.28 -1.30 -5.54
C ASP A 388 6.12 -2.25 -4.69
N TYR A 389 6.29 -3.49 -5.17
CA TYR A 389 7.15 -4.49 -4.57
C TYR A 389 8.58 -4.34 -5.08
N MET A 390 9.48 -3.96 -4.21
CA MET A 390 10.89 -3.72 -4.53
C MET A 390 11.76 -4.98 -4.56
N GLY A 391 11.14 -6.15 -4.36
CA GLY A 391 11.86 -7.41 -4.19
C GLY A 391 12.16 -7.73 -2.71
N GLY A 392 12.56 -8.97 -2.46
CA GLY A 392 12.91 -9.47 -1.14
C GLY A 392 11.78 -9.30 -0.12
N ASN A 393 11.96 -8.43 0.84
CA ASN A 393 10.97 -8.13 1.87
C ASN A 393 10.55 -6.65 1.90
N THR A 394 10.67 -5.92 0.79
CA THR A 394 10.47 -4.47 0.78
C THR A 394 9.35 -4.04 -0.16
N LEU A 395 8.49 -3.15 0.34
CA LEU A 395 7.51 -2.37 -0.45
C LEU A 395 7.87 -0.89 -0.41
N ILE A 396 7.47 -0.14 -1.43
CA ILE A 396 7.46 1.33 -1.41
C ILE A 396 6.03 1.82 -1.63
N SER A 397 5.61 2.78 -0.82
CA SER A 397 4.34 3.49 -0.97
C SER A 397 4.58 4.96 -1.24
N THR A 398 3.77 5.54 -2.11
CA THR A 398 3.74 6.98 -2.38
C THR A 398 2.33 7.52 -2.22
N GLY A 399 2.22 8.83 -2.00
CA GLY A 399 0.96 9.55 -2.01
C GLY A 399 1.18 11.03 -2.27
N THR A 400 0.18 11.68 -2.86
CA THR A 400 0.15 13.15 -2.95
C THR A 400 -0.38 13.72 -1.63
N CYS A 401 0.23 14.77 -1.13
CA CYS A 401 -0.28 15.57 -0.04
C CYS A 401 -0.22 17.06 -0.40
N LYS A 402 -1.10 17.87 0.19
CA LYS A 402 -1.06 19.33 0.04
C LYS A 402 -0.37 19.97 1.24
N TYR A 403 0.44 20.98 0.98
CA TYR A 403 1.06 21.79 2.02
C TYR A 403 0.98 23.28 1.63
N LEU A 404 1.18 24.17 2.59
CA LEU A 404 1.37 25.60 2.33
C LEU A 404 2.87 25.89 2.26
N ASP A 405 3.30 26.48 1.15
CA ASP A 405 4.70 26.90 1.01
C ASP A 405 5.02 28.15 1.86
N SER A 406 6.26 28.62 1.80
CA SER A 406 6.70 29.81 2.54
C SER A 406 5.94 31.09 2.18
N ASP A 407 5.33 31.14 1.01
CA ASP A 407 4.56 32.27 0.52
C ASP A 407 3.07 32.16 0.86
N GLY A 408 2.65 31.04 1.53
CA GLY A 408 1.28 30.73 1.89
C GLY A 408 0.45 30.15 0.75
N GLU A 409 1.08 29.75 -0.35
CA GLU A 409 0.42 29.12 -1.49
C GLU A 409 0.27 27.61 -1.28
N ALA A 410 -0.90 27.09 -1.66
CA ALA A 410 -1.15 25.64 -1.58
C ALA A 410 -0.40 24.89 -2.70
N ARG A 411 0.53 24.02 -2.32
CA ARG A 411 1.36 23.21 -3.22
C ARG A 411 1.11 21.72 -3.00
N GLY A 412 1.33 20.94 -4.04
CA GLY A 412 1.39 19.49 -3.95
C GLY A 412 2.81 19.02 -3.63
N MET A 413 2.90 17.97 -2.81
CA MET A 413 4.15 17.25 -2.55
C MET A 413 3.93 15.75 -2.64
N VAL A 414 5.00 15.01 -2.86
CA VAL A 414 5.00 13.56 -2.80
C VAL A 414 5.53 13.12 -1.44
N ARG A 415 4.75 12.30 -0.75
CA ARG A 415 5.20 11.55 0.43
C ARG A 415 5.52 10.14 0.03
N MET A 416 6.56 9.58 0.65
CA MET A 416 7.00 8.21 0.43
C MET A 416 7.38 7.54 1.74
N MET A 417 7.17 6.23 1.80
CA MET A 417 7.66 5.37 2.87
C MET A 417 7.86 3.96 2.35
N CYS A 418 8.93 3.31 2.80
CA CYS A 418 9.11 1.89 2.60
C CYS A 418 8.50 1.09 3.75
N ALA A 419 8.09 -0.14 3.46
CA ALA A 419 7.70 -1.13 4.44
C ALA A 419 8.57 -2.35 4.34
N ARG A 420 8.64 -3.11 5.44
CA ARG A 420 9.17 -4.47 5.45
C ARG A 420 8.04 -5.48 5.54
N LEU A 421 8.22 -6.57 4.82
CA LEU A 421 7.31 -7.69 4.80
C LEU A 421 7.76 -8.72 5.84
N ASN A 422 6.89 -9.02 6.78
CA ASN A 422 7.08 -10.06 7.77
C ASN A 422 6.39 -11.33 7.27
N TYR A 423 7.17 -12.32 6.86
CA TYR A 423 6.64 -13.59 6.35
C TYR A 423 6.52 -14.63 7.46
N GLN A 424 5.55 -15.53 7.33
CA GLN A 424 5.49 -16.73 8.14
C GLN A 424 6.82 -17.50 8.05
N MET A 425 7.31 -17.99 9.18
CA MET A 425 8.59 -18.68 9.24
C MET A 425 8.40 -20.19 9.31
N SER A 426 9.27 -20.93 8.62
CA SER A 426 9.49 -22.38 8.85
C SER A 426 10.79 -22.56 9.63
N LEU A 427 10.67 -23.07 10.84
CA LEU A 427 11.80 -23.23 11.75
C LEU A 427 12.36 -24.64 11.71
N LYS A 428 13.67 -24.77 11.47
CA LYS A 428 14.42 -26.02 11.69
C LYS A 428 14.99 -26.06 13.10
N PRO A 429 15.16 -27.27 13.68
CA PRO A 429 15.83 -27.38 14.97
C PRO A 429 17.21 -26.69 14.94
N GLY A 430 17.46 -25.83 15.90
CA GLY A 430 18.69 -25.05 15.98
C GLY A 430 18.67 -24.08 17.13
N SER A 431 19.59 -23.13 17.13
CA SER A 431 19.65 -22.03 18.08
C SER A 431 19.92 -20.74 17.35
N LEU A 432 19.30 -19.65 17.80
CA LEU A 432 19.54 -18.31 17.27
C LEU A 432 21.00 -17.93 17.44
N LYS A 433 21.59 -17.41 16.37
CA LYS A 433 22.88 -16.77 16.41
C LYS A 433 22.67 -15.26 16.47
N MET A 434 23.06 -14.68 17.59
CA MET A 434 23.04 -13.23 17.76
C MET A 434 24.44 -12.69 17.55
N VAL A 435 24.54 -11.52 16.97
CA VAL A 435 25.77 -10.72 16.88
C VAL A 435 25.64 -9.50 17.81
N PRO A 436 26.72 -8.82 18.15
CA PRO A 436 26.60 -7.54 18.86
C PRO A 436 25.69 -6.56 18.13
N VAL A 437 24.92 -5.75 18.88
CA VAL A 437 23.93 -4.78 18.32
C VAL A 437 24.55 -3.90 17.22
N ARG A 438 25.82 -3.48 17.43
CA ARG A 438 26.57 -2.66 16.47
C ARG A 438 26.92 -3.37 15.15
N GLU A 439 26.89 -4.70 15.15
CA GLU A 439 27.24 -5.54 14.01
C GLU A 439 26.01 -6.06 13.27
N PHE A 440 24.81 -5.84 13.82
CA PHE A 440 23.58 -6.27 13.19
C PHE A 440 23.27 -5.40 11.96
N ASP A 441 23.18 -6.05 10.81
CA ASP A 441 22.80 -5.39 9.57
C ASP A 441 21.29 -5.18 9.49
N ARG A 442 20.85 -3.95 9.74
CA ARG A 442 19.43 -3.57 9.65
C ARG A 442 18.88 -3.57 8.23
N GLY A 443 19.75 -3.58 7.23
CA GLY A 443 19.38 -3.65 5.82
C GLY A 443 19.23 -5.07 5.29
N ALA A 444 19.75 -6.08 6.00
CA ALA A 444 19.76 -7.43 5.51
C ALA A 444 18.37 -8.10 5.51
N GLU A 445 18.08 -8.82 4.44
CA GLU A 445 16.87 -9.64 4.29
C GLU A 445 17.03 -10.99 5.00
N ASN A 446 17.12 -10.97 6.32
CA ASN A 446 17.58 -12.14 7.07
C ASN A 446 16.46 -13.00 7.69
N GLY A 447 15.22 -12.90 7.20
CA GLY A 447 14.10 -13.62 7.83
C GLY A 447 13.76 -13.11 9.24
N TRP A 448 14.20 -11.90 9.60
CA TRP A 448 13.80 -11.22 10.82
C TRP A 448 12.49 -10.49 10.63
N TRP A 449 11.55 -10.64 11.55
CA TRP A 449 10.36 -9.80 11.60
C TRP A 449 10.71 -8.41 12.09
N PHE A 450 9.99 -7.42 11.63
CA PHE A 450 10.30 -6.02 11.82
C PHE A 450 9.10 -5.24 12.35
N LEU A 451 9.36 -4.33 13.29
CA LEU A 451 8.47 -3.26 13.74
C LEU A 451 9.22 -1.93 13.67
N GLY A 452 8.64 -0.92 13.03
CA GLY A 452 9.36 0.32 12.75
C GLY A 452 8.49 1.54 12.55
N LYS A 453 7.26 1.55 13.05
CA LYS A 453 6.35 2.70 12.93
C LYS A 453 6.86 3.94 13.67
N LYS A 454 7.75 3.75 14.64
CA LYS A 454 8.43 4.85 15.31
C LYS A 454 9.74 5.19 14.61
N TRP A 455 9.92 6.45 14.31
CA TRP A 455 11.03 6.93 13.50
C TRP A 455 12.41 6.81 14.17
N ASN A 456 12.49 6.89 15.50
CA ASN A 456 13.73 6.80 16.29
C ASN A 456 13.91 5.45 17.00
N SER A 457 13.01 4.49 16.78
CA SER A 457 13.07 3.21 17.45
C SER A 457 12.52 2.09 16.58
N GLN A 458 13.30 1.03 16.41
CA GLN A 458 13.01 -0.11 15.55
C GLN A 458 13.25 -1.41 16.31
N MET A 459 12.48 -2.44 16.00
CA MET A 459 12.71 -3.78 16.53
C MET A 459 12.79 -4.81 15.40
N PHE A 460 13.75 -5.71 15.53
CA PHE A 460 13.86 -6.92 14.71
C PHE A 460 13.73 -8.14 15.62
N ALA A 461 12.92 -9.12 15.22
CA ALA A 461 12.67 -10.32 16.00
C ALA A 461 12.84 -11.59 15.15
N ASN A 462 13.36 -12.64 15.76
CA ASN A 462 13.51 -13.94 15.14
C ASN A 462 13.30 -15.06 16.15
N PHE A 463 13.11 -16.27 15.66
CA PHE A 463 12.75 -17.44 16.44
C PHE A 463 13.61 -18.63 16.06
N ALA A 464 13.84 -19.51 17.02
CA ALA A 464 14.41 -20.83 16.82
C ALA A 464 13.86 -21.81 17.85
N TYR A 465 14.09 -23.08 17.66
CA TYR A 465 13.73 -24.08 18.67
C TYR A 465 14.76 -25.19 18.73
N SER A 466 14.86 -25.79 19.90
CA SER A 466 15.68 -26.97 20.16
C SER A 466 14.86 -27.99 20.94
N LYS A 467 15.46 -29.16 21.27
CA LYS A 467 14.83 -30.13 22.17
C LYS A 467 14.52 -29.54 23.55
N ASP A 468 15.21 -28.48 23.97
CA ASP A 468 15.14 -27.93 25.31
C ASP A 468 14.11 -26.79 25.43
N GLY A 469 13.73 -26.13 24.32
CA GLY A 469 12.79 -25.00 24.38
C GLY A 469 12.64 -24.22 23.09
N LEU A 470 11.76 -23.20 23.15
CA LEU A 470 11.56 -22.18 22.15
C LEU A 470 12.48 -20.99 22.44
N GLU A 471 13.22 -20.53 21.44
CA GLU A 471 14.09 -19.36 21.55
C GLU A 471 13.46 -18.16 20.84
N PHE A 472 13.48 -17.00 21.52
CA PHE A 472 13.20 -15.69 20.95
C PHE A 472 14.47 -14.86 20.94
N GLY A 473 14.71 -14.17 19.82
CA GLY A 473 15.75 -13.17 19.71
C GLY A 473 15.16 -11.84 19.26
N ALA A 474 15.62 -10.74 19.83
CA ALA A 474 15.27 -9.42 19.37
C ALA A 474 16.46 -8.46 19.43
N TYR A 475 16.51 -7.57 18.43
CA TYR A 475 17.30 -6.33 18.46
C TYR A 475 16.32 -5.18 18.57
N VAL A 476 16.52 -4.34 19.56
CA VAL A 476 15.77 -3.09 19.76
C VAL A 476 16.75 -1.95 19.55
N PHE A 477 16.56 -1.19 18.49
CA PHE A 477 17.31 0.04 18.22
C PHE A 477 16.51 1.21 18.79
N ASP A 478 17.09 1.91 19.73
CA ASP A 478 16.48 3.06 20.40
C ASP A 478 17.59 4.03 20.82
N ASP A 479 17.39 5.32 20.60
CA ASP A 479 18.38 6.34 20.91
C ASP A 479 18.32 6.82 22.38
N SER A 480 17.37 6.30 23.17
CA SER A 480 17.24 6.53 24.61
C SER A 480 16.62 5.29 25.28
N ILE A 481 17.46 4.40 25.81
CA ILE A 481 17.02 3.14 26.42
C ILE A 481 16.52 3.37 27.84
N SER A 482 15.27 3.05 28.09
CA SER A 482 14.65 3.19 29.41
C SER A 482 14.17 1.85 29.97
N ALA A 483 14.49 1.56 31.22
CA ALA A 483 14.03 0.36 31.91
C ALA A 483 13.83 0.63 33.41
N PHE A 484 12.61 0.96 33.81
CA PHE A 484 12.24 1.24 35.21
C PHE A 484 11.65 -0.01 35.89
N SER A 485 10.75 -0.70 35.24
CA SER A 485 10.21 -2.00 35.68
C SER A 485 10.19 -2.96 34.48
N THR A 486 9.72 -4.18 34.64
CA THR A 486 9.60 -5.13 33.52
C THR A 486 8.54 -4.68 32.51
N GLU A 487 7.45 -4.11 33.00
CA GLU A 487 6.34 -3.65 32.17
C GLU A 487 6.49 -2.16 31.75
N ASN A 488 7.22 -1.35 32.53
CA ASN A 488 7.47 0.07 32.26
C ASN A 488 8.91 0.27 31.78
N SER A 489 9.16 -0.10 30.55
CA SER A 489 10.49 -0.08 29.92
C SER A 489 10.38 -0.21 28.40
N ASP A 490 11.47 0.14 27.71
CA ASP A 490 11.67 -0.29 26.34
C ASP A 490 11.88 -1.80 26.34
N ALA A 491 10.95 -2.53 25.72
CA ALA A 491 10.95 -3.98 25.81
C ALA A 491 10.29 -4.63 24.59
N PRO A 492 10.91 -5.65 23.98
CA PRO A 492 10.22 -6.58 23.14
C PRO A 492 9.21 -7.38 23.96
N PHE A 493 8.04 -7.56 23.38
CA PHE A 493 6.96 -8.34 23.93
C PHE A 493 6.48 -9.33 22.88
N PHE A 494 6.40 -10.63 23.25
CA PHE A 494 6.00 -11.71 22.37
C PHE A 494 4.75 -12.35 22.94
N HIS A 495 3.63 -12.21 22.27
CA HIS A 495 2.49 -13.09 22.47
C HIS A 495 2.63 -14.30 21.57
N PHE A 496 2.34 -15.50 22.08
CA PHE A 496 2.29 -16.68 21.25
C PHE A 496 1.18 -17.62 21.68
N ALA A 497 0.53 -18.22 20.72
CA ALA A 497 -0.58 -19.13 20.92
C ALA A 497 -0.24 -20.53 20.40
N ARG A 498 -0.52 -21.54 21.22
CA ARG A 498 -0.40 -22.94 20.85
C ARG A 498 -1.64 -23.41 20.10
N PRO A 499 -1.58 -24.52 19.33
CA PRO A 499 -2.73 -25.07 18.63
C PRO A 499 -3.90 -25.46 19.53
N ASP A 500 -3.66 -25.74 20.82
CA ASP A 500 -4.69 -26.03 21.82
C ASP A 500 -5.44 -24.74 22.27
N GLY A 501 -5.05 -23.58 21.74
CA GLY A 501 -5.63 -22.29 22.08
C GLY A 501 -5.03 -21.62 23.32
N THR A 502 -4.05 -22.24 23.97
CA THR A 502 -3.35 -21.63 25.12
C THR A 502 -2.46 -20.48 24.63
N VAL A 503 -2.64 -19.30 25.23
CA VAL A 503 -1.88 -18.09 24.89
C VAL A 503 -0.89 -17.77 25.99
N TYR A 504 0.31 -17.40 25.59
CA TYR A 504 1.40 -16.96 26.47
C TYR A 504 1.88 -15.57 26.05
N GLY A 505 2.49 -14.85 27.00
CA GLY A 505 3.17 -13.58 26.75
C GLY A 505 4.51 -13.53 27.45
N LEU A 506 5.57 -13.17 26.73
CA LEU A 506 6.90 -12.97 27.27
C LEU A 506 7.31 -11.50 27.07
N VAL A 507 7.70 -10.84 28.14
CA VAL A 507 8.32 -9.51 28.09
C VAL A 507 9.75 -9.59 28.62
N VAL A 508 10.67 -8.90 27.97
CA VAL A 508 12.08 -8.82 28.37
C VAL A 508 12.56 -7.37 28.27
N ASN A 509 13.16 -6.82 29.32
CA ASN A 509 13.64 -5.45 29.28
C ASN A 509 15.17 -5.35 29.14
N ALA A 510 15.65 -4.12 28.90
CA ALA A 510 17.07 -3.81 28.73
C ALA A 510 17.94 -4.02 30.00
N LYS A 511 17.37 -4.46 31.13
CA LYS A 511 18.07 -4.92 32.32
C LYS A 511 18.11 -6.44 32.48
N GLY A 512 17.68 -7.18 31.44
CA GLY A 512 17.63 -8.63 31.45
C GLY A 512 16.56 -9.21 32.37
N LYS A 513 15.60 -8.40 32.81
CA LYS A 513 14.45 -8.90 33.57
C LYS A 513 13.38 -9.38 32.60
N TYR A 514 12.88 -10.57 32.84
CA TYR A 514 11.82 -11.17 32.03
C TYR A 514 10.66 -11.63 32.90
N VAL A 515 9.47 -11.62 32.30
CA VAL A 515 8.26 -12.21 32.89
C VAL A 515 7.55 -13.01 31.81
N LEU A 516 7.21 -14.25 32.12
CA LEU A 516 6.32 -15.07 31.32
C LEU A 516 4.92 -15.06 31.92
N TYR A 517 3.93 -14.85 31.09
CA TYR A 517 2.52 -14.91 31.43
C TYR A 517 1.86 -16.07 30.69
N ARG A 518 0.82 -16.62 31.30
CA ARG A 518 -0.17 -17.48 30.63
C ARG A 518 -1.52 -16.81 30.71
N SER A 519 -2.27 -16.83 29.64
CA SER A 519 -3.62 -16.30 29.59
C SER A 519 -4.65 -17.41 29.79
N ASP A 520 -5.59 -17.16 30.69
CA ASP A 520 -6.82 -17.95 30.85
C ASP A 520 -7.99 -17.02 30.52
N ASN A 521 -8.60 -17.16 29.34
CA ASN A 521 -9.66 -16.27 28.85
C ASN A 521 -9.28 -14.77 28.93
N TRP A 522 -8.06 -14.41 28.51
CA TRP A 522 -7.49 -13.06 28.58
C TRP A 522 -7.21 -12.52 29.98
N SER A 523 -7.33 -13.33 31.01
CA SER A 523 -6.79 -13.03 32.34
C SER A 523 -5.34 -13.52 32.41
N TRP A 524 -4.40 -12.60 32.56
CA TRP A 524 -2.97 -12.89 32.50
C TRP A 524 -2.39 -13.22 33.88
N HIS A 525 -1.76 -14.38 34.00
CA HIS A 525 -1.13 -14.88 35.21
C HIS A 525 0.38 -15.07 35.01
N LYS A 526 1.17 -14.50 35.90
CA LYS A 526 2.63 -14.75 35.90
C LYS A 526 2.88 -16.22 36.22
N ILE A 527 3.77 -16.83 35.44
CA ILE A 527 4.21 -18.20 35.69
C ILE A 527 5.73 -18.24 35.88
N ASP A 528 6.21 -19.18 36.72
CA ASP A 528 7.64 -19.44 36.85
C ASP A 528 8.09 -20.25 35.63
N ALA A 529 8.84 -19.59 34.76
CA ALA A 529 9.14 -20.09 33.44
C ALA A 529 10.47 -20.82 33.33
N GLY A 530 11.36 -20.71 34.31
CA GLY A 530 12.74 -21.21 34.12
C GLY A 530 13.39 -20.62 32.88
N VAL A 531 12.99 -19.41 32.47
CA VAL A 531 13.54 -18.71 31.29
C VAL A 531 14.99 -18.39 31.53
N THR A 532 15.82 -18.66 30.54
CA THR A 532 17.24 -18.25 30.53
C THR A 532 17.49 -17.34 29.36
N GLY A 533 18.40 -16.40 29.48
CA GLY A 533 18.64 -15.49 28.36
C GLY A 533 19.94 -14.71 28.47
N ASP A 534 20.35 -14.20 27.33
CA ASP A 534 21.49 -13.30 27.15
C ASP A 534 20.98 -11.90 26.82
N LEU A 535 21.68 -10.89 27.31
CA LEU A 535 21.42 -9.48 27.06
C LEU A 535 22.74 -8.78 26.69
N GLU A 536 22.70 -7.97 25.65
CA GLU A 536 23.75 -7.00 25.36
C GLU A 536 23.13 -5.62 25.18
N VAL A 537 23.72 -4.60 25.81
CA VAL A 537 23.29 -3.21 25.72
C VAL A 537 24.43 -2.39 25.11
N SER A 538 24.11 -1.58 24.12
CA SER A 538 25.02 -0.61 23.51
C SER A 538 24.49 0.80 23.76
N GLY A 539 24.85 1.37 24.93
CA GLY A 539 24.36 2.63 25.49
C GLY A 539 24.23 2.54 26.99
N THR A 540 23.58 3.52 27.61
CA THR A 540 23.42 3.65 29.06
C THR A 540 21.93 3.65 29.44
N VAL A 541 21.48 2.59 30.08
CA VAL A 541 20.06 2.45 30.47
C VAL A 541 19.64 3.50 31.50
N ASN A 542 18.56 4.23 31.21
CA ASN A 542 18.01 5.33 32.04
C ASN A 542 18.92 6.56 32.13
N ASP A 543 19.78 6.79 31.16
CA ASP A 543 20.61 7.98 31.06
C ASP A 543 20.42 8.64 29.69
N ASP A 544 19.80 9.81 29.65
CA ASP A 544 19.57 10.57 28.42
C ASP A 544 20.70 11.55 28.09
N SER A 545 21.83 11.49 28.80
CA SER A 545 22.98 12.38 28.57
C SER A 545 23.84 11.95 27.38
N ASP A 546 23.71 10.68 26.96
CA ASP A 546 24.34 10.11 25.78
C ASP A 546 23.27 9.65 24.77
N LYS A 547 23.70 9.29 23.58
CA LYS A 547 22.84 8.71 22.57
C LYS A 547 23.09 7.22 22.46
N ASP A 548 22.07 6.44 22.80
CA ASP A 548 22.13 5.00 22.74
C ASP A 548 22.07 4.48 21.29
N LEU A 549 22.55 3.26 21.10
CA LEU A 549 22.31 2.52 19.86
C LEU A 549 21.14 1.56 20.00
N GLY A 550 21.02 0.92 21.17
CA GLY A 550 20.00 -0.09 21.42
C GLY A 550 20.49 -1.27 22.25
N PHE A 551 19.72 -2.32 22.26
CA PHE A 551 20.06 -3.56 22.96
C PHE A 551 19.58 -4.80 22.19
N SER A 552 20.19 -5.94 22.49
CA SER A 552 19.71 -7.25 22.01
C SER A 552 19.39 -8.18 23.16
N VAL A 553 18.38 -9.01 22.96
CA VAL A 553 18.01 -10.07 23.89
C VAL A 553 17.86 -11.39 23.14
N LYS A 554 18.30 -12.46 23.76
CA LYS A 554 18.02 -13.84 23.34
C LYS A 554 17.54 -14.60 24.57
N VAL A 555 16.34 -15.16 24.50
CA VAL A 555 15.75 -15.89 25.62
C VAL A 555 15.27 -17.27 25.18
N ARG A 556 15.37 -18.25 26.05
CA ARG A 556 14.85 -19.60 25.87
C ARG A 556 13.79 -19.90 26.92
N ILE A 557 12.65 -20.39 26.46
CA ILE A 557 11.54 -20.87 27.29
C ILE A 557 11.53 -22.40 27.21
N PRO A 558 11.67 -23.12 28.33
CA PRO A 558 11.58 -24.57 28.34
C PRO A 558 10.20 -25.07 27.87
N TRP A 559 10.18 -26.09 27.03
CA TRP A 559 8.92 -26.63 26.48
C TRP A 559 7.94 -27.10 27.56
N GLU A 560 8.43 -27.63 28.66
CA GLU A 560 7.61 -28.05 29.80
C GLU A 560 6.75 -26.95 30.42
N LYS A 561 7.17 -25.69 30.26
CA LYS A 561 6.47 -24.49 30.77
C LYS A 561 5.37 -23.98 29.83
N ILE A 562 5.41 -24.41 28.59
CA ILE A 562 4.53 -23.87 27.52
C ILE A 562 3.82 -24.99 26.75
N GLY A 563 3.41 -26.06 27.44
CA GLY A 563 2.57 -27.13 26.87
C GLY A 563 3.32 -28.26 26.17
N GLY A 564 4.64 -28.36 26.39
CA GLY A 564 5.46 -29.42 25.83
C GLY A 564 6.03 -29.16 24.43
N THR A 565 6.87 -30.08 23.97
CA THR A 565 7.52 -29.96 22.64
C THR A 565 6.48 -30.05 21.53
N PRO A 566 6.47 -29.11 20.56
CA PRO A 566 5.54 -29.15 19.45
C PRO A 566 5.81 -30.35 18.53
N ALA A 567 4.77 -30.85 17.89
CA ALA A 567 4.91 -31.85 16.85
C ALA A 567 5.47 -31.22 15.55
N LYS A 568 6.10 -32.05 14.72
CA LYS A 568 6.51 -31.63 13.38
C LYS A 568 5.27 -31.18 12.58
N GLY A 569 5.39 -30.00 11.93
CA GLY A 569 4.31 -29.36 11.17
C GLY A 569 3.38 -28.49 12.03
N GLU A 570 3.52 -28.50 13.36
CA GLU A 570 2.75 -27.64 14.24
C GLU A 570 3.10 -26.17 13.99
N VAL A 571 2.07 -25.32 13.98
CA VAL A 571 2.22 -23.87 13.83
C VAL A 571 1.92 -23.21 15.18
N ILE A 572 2.88 -22.45 15.69
CA ILE A 572 2.69 -21.54 16.81
C ILE A 572 2.38 -20.17 16.22
N LYS A 573 1.26 -19.58 16.62
CA LYS A 573 0.90 -18.22 16.21
C LYS A 573 1.62 -17.22 17.11
N VAL A 574 2.21 -16.19 16.53
CA VAL A 574 3.00 -15.20 17.25
C VAL A 574 2.56 -13.79 16.86
N HIS A 575 2.36 -12.95 17.86
CA HIS A 575 2.13 -11.52 17.71
C HIS A 575 3.27 -10.75 18.37
N LEU A 576 3.90 -9.90 17.58
CA LEU A 576 4.96 -9.03 18.07
C LEU A 576 4.38 -7.73 18.62
N ARG A 577 4.92 -7.34 19.74
CA ARG A 577 4.65 -6.06 20.38
C ARG A 577 5.95 -5.47 20.89
N ARG A 578 6.03 -4.18 20.88
CA ARG A 578 7.10 -3.46 21.55
C ARG A 578 6.50 -2.42 22.50
N HIS A 579 7.04 -2.40 23.69
CA HIS A 579 6.83 -1.32 24.63
C HIS A 579 7.97 -0.31 24.50
N TYR A 580 7.66 0.97 24.54
CA TYR A 580 8.64 2.03 24.57
C TYR A 580 8.16 3.20 25.42
N LEU A 581 9.10 3.91 26.01
CA LEU A 581 8.83 5.13 26.75
C LEU A 581 9.05 6.32 25.82
N GLY A 582 8.00 7.13 25.64
CA GLY A 582 8.07 8.29 24.76
C GLY A 582 8.94 9.42 25.34
N GLU A 583 9.36 10.32 24.50
CA GLU A 583 10.39 11.36 24.65
C GLU A 583 10.17 12.40 25.76
N SER A 584 9.14 12.32 26.57
CA SER A 584 8.92 13.30 27.65
C SER A 584 9.65 12.89 28.92
N LYS A 585 10.79 13.54 29.21
CA LYS A 585 11.57 13.37 30.44
C LYS A 585 10.78 13.64 31.72
N GLU A 586 9.75 14.50 31.66
CA GLU A 586 8.97 14.90 32.84
C GLU A 586 7.78 13.95 33.12
N LYS A 587 7.24 13.30 32.08
CA LYS A 587 6.18 12.28 32.18
C LYS A 587 6.42 11.25 31.10
N PRO A 588 7.14 10.18 31.35
CA PRO A 588 7.29 9.11 30.38
C PRO A 588 5.91 8.56 30.03
N VAL A 589 5.48 8.78 28.80
CA VAL A 589 4.23 8.21 28.28
C VAL A 589 4.58 6.83 27.76
N TYR A 590 4.10 5.83 28.46
CA TYR A 590 4.15 4.45 28.03
C TYR A 590 3.36 4.29 26.73
N GLN A 591 4.00 3.75 25.72
CA GLN A 591 3.40 3.49 24.41
C GLN A 591 3.64 2.04 24.01
N VAL A 592 2.73 1.55 23.17
CA VAL A 592 2.77 0.18 22.65
C VAL A 592 2.71 0.25 21.13
N GLU A 593 3.60 -0.47 20.49
CA GLU A 593 3.55 -0.74 19.05
C GLU A 593 3.27 -2.22 18.85
N ASP A 594 2.20 -2.52 18.14
CA ASP A 594 1.81 -3.88 17.73
C ASP A 594 2.24 -4.14 16.29
N LEU A 595 2.41 -5.41 15.93
CA LEU A 595 2.56 -5.81 14.55
C LEU A 595 1.32 -5.37 13.77
N GLU A 596 1.55 -4.50 12.79
CA GLU A 596 0.47 -3.81 12.09
C GLU A 596 -0.46 -4.77 11.35
N GLY A 597 -1.75 -4.41 11.31
CA GLY A 597 -2.78 -5.18 10.65
C GLY A 597 -3.31 -6.37 11.43
N GLU A 598 -2.63 -6.81 12.49
CA GLU A 598 -3.11 -7.89 13.37
C GLU A 598 -3.95 -7.33 14.52
N ASN A 599 -4.91 -8.13 14.97
CA ASN A 599 -5.60 -7.86 16.23
C ASN A 599 -4.93 -8.66 17.35
N SER A 600 -4.41 -7.98 18.36
CA SER A 600 -3.73 -8.61 19.51
C SER A 600 -4.61 -9.58 20.30
N ASP A 601 -5.93 -9.45 20.18
CA ASP A 601 -6.91 -10.27 20.90
C ASP A 601 -7.38 -11.51 20.11
N TYR A 602 -6.94 -11.64 18.84
CA TYR A 602 -7.34 -12.76 17.98
C TYR A 602 -6.13 -13.57 17.49
N PRO A 603 -5.69 -14.59 18.26
CA PRO A 603 -4.54 -15.43 17.88
C PRO A 603 -4.64 -16.08 16.50
N SER A 604 -5.86 -16.30 16.01
CA SER A 604 -6.09 -16.81 14.65
C SER A 604 -5.56 -15.88 13.55
N GLU A 605 -5.49 -14.57 13.82
CA GLU A 605 -5.00 -13.56 12.87
C GLU A 605 -3.48 -13.36 12.94
N TRP A 606 -2.81 -13.92 13.96
CA TRP A 606 -1.37 -13.76 14.15
C TRP A 606 -0.56 -14.53 13.11
N LEU A 607 0.59 -13.99 12.79
CA LEU A 607 1.54 -14.63 11.89
C LEU A 607 2.08 -15.92 12.50
N GLY A 608 2.42 -16.91 11.69
CA GLY A 608 2.81 -18.24 12.16
C GLY A 608 4.32 -18.50 12.16
N ILE A 609 4.78 -19.32 13.09
CA ILE A 609 6.06 -20.03 13.02
C ILE A 609 5.78 -21.53 12.98
N LYS A 610 6.20 -22.21 11.91
CA LYS A 610 5.95 -23.63 11.67
C LYS A 610 7.18 -24.44 12.06
N MET A 611 6.97 -25.52 12.79
CA MET A 611 8.05 -26.45 13.20
C MET A 611 8.31 -27.48 12.09
N GLU A 612 9.55 -27.60 11.60
CA GLU A 612 9.94 -28.59 10.58
C GLU A 612 10.43 -29.94 11.12
#